data_844fb71226ffcd886995f9af1e64a6df
#
_entry.id   844fb71226ffcd886995f9af1e64a6df
#
_cell.length_a   1.000
_cell.length_b   1.000
_cell.length_c   1.000
_cell.angle_alpha   90.00
_cell.angle_beta   90.00
_cell.angle_gamma   90.00
#
_symmetry.space_group_name_H-M   'P 1'
#
loop_
_entity.id
_entity.type
_entity.pdbx_description
1 polymer ?
#
loop_
_entity_poly.entity_id
_entity_poly.type
_entity_poly.pdbx_seq_one_letter_code
_entity_poly.pdbx_strand_id
1 'polypeptide(L)'
;MTQEDKGTIFAFSQAAKLGDLAGYQEGSVVSRTIIDKKTGTVTLFAFGKDQGLSEHTAPYDAMVLIIDGKAQITISGKMHMLSIGEMIIMPANEPHAVKAISDFKMLLVMIKS
;
A
#
# COMPACT_ATOMS: atom_id res chain seq x y z
N MET A 1 -1.41 -9.27 24.88
CA MET A 1 -1.95 -8.91 24.46
C MET A 1 -2.73 -9.08 23.71
N THR A 2 -2.95 -9.17 23.62
CA THR A 2 -3.67 -9.40 23.11
C THR A 2 -3.93 -9.03 22.00
N GLN A 3 -4.08 -9.25 21.54
CA GLN A 3 -4.28 -8.78 20.56
C GLN A 3 -5.31 -8.35 20.12
N GLU A 4 -5.58 -7.76 20.35
CA GLU A 4 -6.60 -7.33 20.05
C GLU A 4 -6.73 -6.48 18.97
N ASP A 5 -5.78 -6.07 18.30
CA ASP A 5 -5.81 -5.47 17.01
C ASP A 5 -6.08 -6.53 16.03
N LYS A 6 -7.32 -6.63 15.61
CA LYS A 6 -7.72 -7.70 14.73
C LYS A 6 -6.97 -7.70 13.42
N GLY A 7 -6.58 -6.52 12.91
CA GLY A 7 -5.87 -6.42 11.66
C GLY A 7 -4.36 -6.49 11.77
N THR A 8 -3.81 -6.53 12.99
CA THR A 8 -2.37 -6.59 13.18
C THR A 8 -1.96 -8.04 13.31
N ILE A 9 -1.24 -8.55 12.30
CA ILE A 9 -0.90 -9.97 12.20
C ILE A 9 0.52 -10.28 12.59
N PHE A 10 1.32 -9.28 12.97
CA PHE A 10 2.72 -9.46 13.33
C PHE A 10 2.92 -9.14 14.80
N ALA A 11 3.85 -9.85 15.45
CA ALA A 11 4.14 -9.61 16.85
C ALA A 11 4.84 -8.27 17.04
N PHE A 12 4.40 -7.52 18.02
CA PHE A 12 5.07 -6.28 18.37
C PHE A 12 6.48 -6.54 18.90
N SER A 13 7.35 -5.57 18.74
CA SER A 13 8.72 -5.60 19.26
C SER A 13 9.62 -6.66 18.63
N GLN A 14 9.25 -7.12 17.45
CA GLN A 14 10.07 -8.04 16.68
C GLN A 14 10.46 -7.40 15.36
N ALA A 15 11.74 -7.46 15.02
CA ALA A 15 12.21 -6.95 13.76
C ALA A 15 11.79 -7.89 12.63
N ALA A 16 11.46 -7.32 11.49
CA ALA A 16 11.11 -8.07 10.30
C ALA A 16 11.60 -7.32 9.06
N LYS A 17 11.90 -8.05 8.00
CA LYS A 17 12.21 -7.45 6.72
C LYS A 17 10.89 -7.13 6.02
N LEU A 18 10.60 -5.84 5.87
CA LEU A 18 9.30 -5.39 5.36
C LEU A 18 8.96 -6.04 4.02
N GLY A 19 9.91 -6.06 3.08
CA GLY A 19 9.64 -6.60 1.75
C GLY A 19 9.33 -8.09 1.73
N ASP A 20 9.69 -8.82 2.77
CA ASP A 20 9.44 -10.27 2.85
C ASP A 20 8.06 -10.59 3.40
N LEU A 21 7.31 -9.60 3.87
CA LEU A 21 6.02 -9.84 4.51
C LEU A 21 4.90 -10.13 3.51
N ALA A 22 5.09 -9.83 2.24
CA ALA A 22 4.15 -10.20 1.19
C ALA A 22 4.93 -10.58 -0.05
N GLY A 23 4.61 -11.74 -0.62
CA GLY A 23 5.25 -12.24 -1.83
C GLY A 23 4.40 -11.98 -3.06
N TYR A 24 5.04 -11.95 -4.21
CA TYR A 24 4.33 -11.83 -5.48
C TYR A 24 3.60 -13.10 -5.82
N GLN A 25 2.40 -12.94 -6.36
CA GLN A 25 1.66 -14.03 -6.98
C GLN A 25 1.28 -13.56 -8.38
N GLU A 26 1.61 -14.36 -9.38
CA GLU A 26 1.34 -14.02 -10.76
C GLU A 26 -0.15 -13.75 -10.97
N GLY A 27 -0.46 -12.65 -11.63
CA GLY A 27 -1.84 -12.28 -11.94
C GLY A 27 -2.66 -11.83 -10.74
N SER A 28 -2.01 -11.49 -9.63
CA SER A 28 -2.72 -11.19 -8.38
C SER A 28 -2.18 -9.98 -7.67
N VAL A 29 -3.00 -9.47 -6.75
CA VAL A 29 -2.60 -8.46 -5.77
C VAL A 29 -2.70 -9.12 -4.41
N VAL A 30 -1.58 -9.15 -3.68
CA VAL A 30 -1.53 -9.71 -2.34
C VAL A 30 -1.41 -8.54 -1.36
N SER A 31 -2.23 -8.53 -0.32
CA SER A 31 -2.15 -7.50 0.72
C SER A 31 -1.98 -8.13 2.09
N ARG A 32 -1.19 -7.47 2.93
CA ARG A 32 -0.97 -7.88 4.32
C ARG A 32 -1.12 -6.66 5.20
N THR A 33 -2.10 -6.69 6.08
CA THR A 33 -2.30 -5.60 7.03
C THR A 33 -1.29 -5.73 8.16
N ILE A 34 -0.53 -4.67 8.39
CA ILE A 34 0.49 -4.65 9.43
C ILE A 34 -0.08 -4.05 10.71
N ILE A 35 -0.72 -2.89 10.59
CA ILE A 35 -1.39 -2.24 11.72
C ILE A 35 -2.78 -1.81 11.25
N ASP A 36 -3.79 -2.11 12.05
CA ASP A 36 -5.15 -1.71 11.75
C ASP A 36 -5.79 -1.12 13.00
N LYS A 37 -5.99 0.19 12.99
CA LYS A 37 -6.59 0.94 14.08
C LYS A 37 -7.73 1.79 13.55
N LYS A 38 -8.57 2.29 14.43
CA LYS A 38 -9.67 3.19 14.04
C LYS A 38 -9.12 4.46 13.38
N THR A 39 -7.94 4.90 13.79
CA THR A 39 -7.37 6.16 13.34
C THR A 39 -6.38 6.01 12.19
N GLY A 40 -6.11 4.79 11.77
CA GLY A 40 -5.23 4.59 10.63
C GLY A 40 -4.84 3.15 10.39
N THR A 41 -4.37 2.88 9.18
CA THR A 41 -3.94 1.54 8.79
C THR A 41 -2.57 1.61 8.12
N VAL A 42 -1.82 0.53 8.25
CA VAL A 42 -0.57 0.32 7.52
C VAL A 42 -0.69 -1.04 6.84
N THR A 43 -0.64 -1.04 5.52
CA THR A 43 -0.83 -2.24 4.70
C THR A 43 0.30 -2.36 3.69
N LEU A 44 0.86 -3.55 3.58
CA LEU A 44 1.83 -3.87 2.53
C LEU A 44 1.10 -4.57 1.40
N PHE A 45 1.31 -4.09 0.17
CA PHE A 45 0.77 -4.70 -1.05
C PHE A 45 1.89 -5.22 -1.90
N ALA A 46 1.67 -6.38 -2.52
CA ALA A 46 2.53 -6.90 -3.57
C ALA A 46 1.65 -7.11 -4.81
N PHE A 47 1.98 -6.39 -5.88
CA PHE A 47 1.22 -6.42 -7.13
C PHE A 47 2.01 -7.20 -8.18
N GLY A 48 1.37 -8.17 -8.81
CA GLY A 48 1.91 -8.77 -10.02
C GLY A 48 1.87 -7.74 -11.15
N LYS A 49 2.80 -7.86 -12.10
CA LYS A 49 2.86 -6.96 -13.25
C LYS A 49 1.50 -6.84 -13.92
N ASP A 50 1.13 -5.63 -14.33
CA ASP A 50 -0.12 -5.27 -14.98
C ASP A 50 -1.36 -5.31 -14.07
N GLN A 51 -1.22 -5.74 -12.83
CA GLN A 51 -2.30 -5.67 -11.86
C GLN A 51 -2.39 -4.26 -11.29
N GLY A 52 -3.49 -3.93 -10.65
CA GLY A 52 -3.67 -2.61 -10.09
C GLY A 52 -4.93 -2.47 -9.28
N LEU A 53 -5.20 -1.25 -8.89
CA LEU A 53 -6.43 -0.86 -8.21
C LEU A 53 -7.11 0.19 -9.09
N SER A 54 -8.38 -0.06 -9.43
CA SER A 54 -9.14 0.86 -10.27
C SER A 54 -9.36 2.19 -9.55
N GLU A 55 -9.70 3.21 -10.32
CA GLU A 55 -9.90 4.55 -9.77
C GLU A 55 -10.99 4.55 -8.71
N HIS A 56 -10.69 5.15 -7.60
CA HIS A 56 -11.62 5.29 -6.48
C HIS A 56 -11.18 6.47 -5.61
N THR A 57 -12.03 6.85 -4.66
CA THR A 57 -11.72 7.90 -3.68
C THR A 57 -11.78 7.32 -2.29
N ALA A 58 -11.09 7.97 -1.37
CA ALA A 58 -11.18 7.65 0.06
C ALA A 58 -11.22 8.98 0.83
N PRO A 59 -11.95 9.03 1.95
CA PRO A 59 -12.06 10.27 2.72
C PRO A 59 -10.86 10.52 3.64
N TYR A 60 -9.71 9.93 3.34
CA TYR A 60 -8.51 9.98 4.18
C TYR A 60 -7.30 10.29 3.34
N ASP A 61 -6.35 11.02 3.92
CA ASP A 61 -5.03 11.15 3.30
C ASP A 61 -4.30 9.82 3.39
N ALA A 62 -3.61 9.45 2.34
CA ALA A 62 -2.87 8.19 2.29
C ALA A 62 -1.49 8.42 1.68
N MET A 63 -0.48 7.78 2.26
CA MET A 63 0.89 7.83 1.74
C MET A 63 1.24 6.48 1.12
N VAL A 64 1.77 6.51 -0.09
CA VAL A 64 2.30 5.33 -0.76
C VAL A 64 3.82 5.43 -0.78
N LEU A 65 4.50 4.40 -0.30
CA LEU A 65 5.96 4.28 -0.37
C LEU A 65 6.30 3.03 -1.18
N ILE A 66 7.11 3.17 -2.21
CA ILE A 66 7.49 2.04 -3.06
C ILE A 66 8.64 1.29 -2.40
N ILE A 67 8.43 0.00 -2.14
CA ILE A 67 9.40 -0.88 -1.48
C ILE A 67 10.20 -1.66 -2.52
N ASP A 68 9.59 -2.03 -3.63
CA ASP A 68 10.21 -2.84 -4.67
C ASP A 68 9.50 -2.55 -5.99
N GLY A 69 10.21 -2.63 -7.11
CA GLY A 69 9.62 -2.50 -8.43
C GLY A 69 9.26 -1.08 -8.81
N LYS A 70 8.29 -0.96 -9.73
CA LYS A 70 7.90 0.33 -10.30
C LYS A 70 6.39 0.39 -10.48
N ALA A 71 5.80 1.50 -10.09
CA ALA A 71 4.36 1.72 -10.10
C ALA A 71 3.97 3.01 -10.80
N GLN A 72 2.77 3.01 -11.37
CA GLN A 72 2.13 4.21 -11.87
C GLN A 72 0.98 4.55 -10.93
N ILE A 73 1.05 5.71 -10.32
CA ILE A 73 -0.01 6.21 -9.43
C ILE A 73 -0.67 7.39 -10.15
N THR A 74 -1.98 7.32 -10.36
CA THR A 74 -2.72 8.41 -11.01
C THR A 74 -3.58 9.09 -9.96
N ILE A 75 -3.44 10.40 -9.82
CA ILE A 75 -4.20 11.20 -8.86
C ILE A 75 -4.87 12.33 -9.63
N SER A 76 -6.20 12.39 -9.57
CA SER A 76 -7.00 13.42 -10.25
C SER A 76 -6.61 13.55 -11.73
N GLY A 77 -6.39 12.42 -12.39
CA GLY A 77 -6.05 12.36 -13.80
C GLY A 77 -4.59 12.56 -14.13
N LYS A 78 -3.74 12.87 -13.15
CA LYS A 78 -2.32 13.10 -13.39
C LYS A 78 -1.53 11.85 -13.00
N MET A 79 -0.72 11.35 -13.94
CA MET A 79 0.08 10.15 -13.74
C MET A 79 1.44 10.46 -13.10
N HIS A 80 1.83 9.63 -12.14
CA HIS A 80 3.11 9.72 -11.46
C HIS A 80 3.79 8.36 -11.52
N MET A 81 5.02 8.31 -11.98
CA MET A 81 5.80 7.08 -12.00
C MET A 81 6.72 7.07 -10.79
N LEU A 82 6.62 6.02 -9.98
CA LEU A 82 7.40 5.89 -8.76
C LEU A 82 8.25 4.63 -8.80
N SER A 83 9.48 4.76 -8.29
CA SER A 83 10.44 3.67 -8.15
C SER A 83 10.80 3.48 -6.68
N ILE A 84 11.62 2.48 -6.39
CA ILE A 84 12.01 2.12 -5.02
C ILE A 84 12.47 3.35 -4.25
N GLY A 85 11.94 3.51 -3.04
CA GLY A 85 12.30 4.60 -2.13
C GLY A 85 11.53 5.88 -2.35
N GLU A 86 10.73 5.96 -3.42
CA GLU A 86 9.91 7.13 -3.68
C GLU A 86 8.53 6.99 -3.05
N MET A 87 7.95 8.11 -2.70
CA MET A 87 6.63 8.13 -2.05
C MET A 87 5.76 9.23 -2.66
N ILE A 88 4.45 9.10 -2.49
CA ILE A 88 3.51 10.13 -2.87
C ILE A 88 2.37 10.13 -1.86
N ILE A 89 1.78 11.31 -1.62
CA ILE A 89 0.58 11.43 -0.78
C ILE A 89 -0.61 11.57 -1.70
N MET A 90 -1.60 10.70 -1.50
CA MET A 90 -2.88 10.75 -2.20
C MET A 90 -3.85 11.50 -1.28
N PRO A 91 -4.26 12.73 -1.67
CA PRO A 91 -5.11 13.52 -0.78
C PRO A 91 -6.50 12.92 -0.61
N ALA A 92 -7.09 13.19 0.55
CA ALA A 92 -8.47 12.78 0.83
C ALA A 92 -9.41 13.30 -0.26
N ASN A 93 -10.35 12.45 -0.65
CA ASN A 93 -11.44 12.77 -1.57
C ASN A 93 -11.04 13.06 -3.02
N GLU A 94 -9.78 12.85 -3.37
CA GLU A 94 -9.36 12.96 -4.77
C GLU A 94 -9.26 11.58 -5.39
N PRO A 95 -9.75 11.40 -6.63
CA PRO A 95 -9.72 10.09 -7.27
C PRO A 95 -8.27 9.64 -7.52
N HIS A 96 -7.99 8.39 -7.26
CA HIS A 96 -6.67 7.82 -7.49
C HIS A 96 -6.76 6.37 -7.96
N ALA A 97 -5.74 5.95 -8.69
CA ALA A 97 -5.61 4.61 -9.23
C ALA A 97 -4.16 4.18 -9.18
N VAL A 98 -3.95 2.87 -9.15
CA VAL A 98 -2.62 2.27 -9.09
C VAL A 98 -2.48 1.25 -10.20
N LYS A 99 -1.34 1.23 -10.86
CA LYS A 99 -1.02 0.23 -11.87
C LYS A 99 0.42 -0.25 -11.71
N ALA A 100 0.60 -1.58 -11.74
CA ALA A 100 1.92 -2.18 -11.67
C ALA A 100 2.58 -2.16 -13.06
N ILE A 101 3.65 -1.41 -13.18
CA ILE A 101 4.47 -1.38 -14.41
C ILE A 101 5.36 -2.61 -14.45
N SER A 102 5.84 -3.04 -13.30
CA SER A 102 6.51 -4.31 -13.09
C SER A 102 5.88 -4.95 -11.86
N ASP A 103 6.29 -6.14 -11.46
CA ASP A 103 5.99 -6.60 -10.11
C ASP A 103 6.47 -5.52 -9.15
N PHE A 104 5.63 -5.10 -8.20
CA PHE A 104 6.05 -4.05 -7.27
C PHE A 104 5.38 -4.23 -5.92
N LYS A 105 6.03 -3.70 -4.89
CA LYS A 105 5.48 -3.68 -3.54
C LYS A 105 5.39 -2.25 -3.06
N MET A 106 4.30 -1.93 -2.38
CA MET A 106 4.12 -0.61 -1.77
C MET A 106 3.62 -0.75 -0.35
N LEU A 107 4.03 0.20 0.49
CA LEU A 107 3.46 0.37 1.81
C LEU A 107 2.44 1.48 1.72
N LEU A 108 1.21 1.19 2.15
CA LEU A 108 0.13 2.17 2.19
C LEU A 108 -0.15 2.53 3.63
N VAL A 109 0.01 3.82 3.96
CA VAL A 109 -0.29 4.36 5.28
C VAL A 109 -1.49 5.28 5.13
N MET A 110 -2.58 4.96 5.79
CA MET A 110 -3.81 5.73 5.72
C MET A 110 -4.12 6.32 7.09
N ILE A 111 -4.31 7.63 7.14
CA ILE A 111 -4.62 8.33 8.39
C ILE A 111 -6.11 8.66 8.38
N LYS A 112 -6.83 8.14 9.36
CA LYS A 112 -8.29 8.20 9.40
C LYS A 112 -8.82 9.17 10.45
N SER A 113 -7.98 9.98 10.99
CA SER A 113 -8.41 10.93 12.03
C SER A 113 -8.63 12.31 11.49
#